data_0a5348f8c129be6fb3c8ed248836bb0e
#
_entry.id   0a5348f8c129be6fb3c8ed248836bb0e
#
_cell.length_a   1.000
_cell.length_b   1.000
_cell.length_c   1.000
_cell.angle_alpha   90.00
_cell.angle_beta   90.00
_cell.angle_gamma   90.00
#
_symmetry.space_group_name_H-M   'P 1'
#
loop_
_entity.id
_entity.type
_entity.pdbx_description
1 polymer ?
#
loop_
_entity_poly.entity_id
_entity_poly.type
_entity_poly.pdbx_seq_one_letter_code
_entity_poly.pdbx_strand_id
1 'polypeptide(L)'
;MTKSKLAILGGSKMISKHFKPFNTMGIEEIKAVKEVVESGVLSKFLGEWHPDFYGGPKVREFETLCEDFFRVKNAISVNSWTSGLICSVGAIGIEPGDEIILSPWTMCACASSIIHWN
;
A
#
# COMPACT_ATOMS: atom_id res chain seq x y z
N MET A 1 44.12 13.89 17.86
CA MET A 1 42.76 13.35 17.74
C MET A 1 42.86 11.99 17.03
N THR A 2 42.71 10.91 17.76
CA THR A 2 42.66 9.55 17.18
C THR A 2 41.39 9.43 16.33
N LYS A 3 41.56 9.28 15.03
CA LYS A 3 40.41 9.04 14.12
C LYS A 3 39.71 7.75 14.55
N SER A 4 38.49 7.83 15.04
CA SER A 4 37.70 6.66 15.38
C SER A 4 37.44 5.84 14.11
N LYS A 5 37.73 4.54 14.18
CA LYS A 5 37.51 3.61 13.07
C LYS A 5 36.01 3.41 12.83
N LEU A 6 35.56 3.48 11.59
CA LEU A 6 34.16 3.25 11.24
C LEU A 6 33.73 1.82 11.62
N ALA A 7 32.49 1.67 12.07
CA ALA A 7 31.96 0.37 12.50
C ALA A 7 32.05 -0.70 11.40
N ILE A 8 31.81 -0.34 10.14
CA ILE A 8 31.91 -1.23 8.98
C ILE A 8 33.37 -1.74 8.75
N LEU A 9 34.36 -1.00 9.23
CA LEU A 9 35.77 -1.36 9.17
C LEU A 9 36.28 -1.98 10.48
N GLY A 10 35.38 -2.42 11.37
CA GLY A 10 35.70 -3.04 12.65
C GLY A 10 35.85 -2.06 13.83
N GLY A 11 35.33 -0.85 13.71
CA GLY A 11 35.16 0.08 14.83
C GLY A 11 33.94 -0.23 15.69
N SER A 12 33.77 0.49 16.79
CA SER A 12 32.61 0.34 17.69
C SER A 12 31.31 0.78 17.00
N LYS A 13 30.27 -0.04 17.15
CA LYS A 13 28.92 0.33 16.69
C LYS A 13 28.35 1.44 17.59
N MET A 14 27.80 2.49 17.00
CA MET A 14 27.09 3.56 17.74
C MET A 14 25.82 3.04 18.40
N ILE A 15 25.13 2.10 17.74
CA ILE A 15 23.91 1.48 18.25
C ILE A 15 24.20 -0.01 18.45
N SER A 16 24.28 -0.42 19.71
CA SER A 16 24.51 -1.83 20.10
C SER A 16 23.20 -2.55 20.46
N LYS A 17 22.09 -1.82 20.62
CA LYS A 17 20.79 -2.43 20.92
C LYS A 17 20.19 -3.05 19.67
N HIS A 18 19.70 -4.27 19.80
CA HIS A 18 18.78 -4.84 18.82
C HIS A 18 17.42 -4.16 18.99
N PHE A 19 16.89 -3.59 17.91
CA PHE A 19 15.52 -3.11 17.88
C PHE A 19 14.57 -4.31 17.95
N LYS A 20 13.54 -4.21 18.77
CA LYS A 20 12.48 -5.22 18.80
C LYS A 20 11.77 -5.21 17.44
N PRO A 21 11.43 -6.39 16.88
CA PRO A 21 10.56 -6.46 15.71
C PRO A 21 9.25 -5.72 15.98
N PHE A 22 8.82 -4.92 15.02
CA PHE A 22 7.52 -4.28 15.07
C PHE A 22 6.48 -5.31 14.64
N ASN A 23 5.72 -5.82 15.60
CA ASN A 23 4.64 -6.77 15.35
C ASN A 23 3.32 -6.16 15.82
N THR A 24 2.41 -5.93 14.89
CA THR A 24 1.06 -5.40 15.15
C THR A 24 -0.02 -6.48 15.05
N MET A 25 0.35 -7.73 14.70
CA MET A 25 -0.61 -8.83 14.59
C MET A 25 -0.87 -9.44 15.96
N GLY A 26 -2.11 -9.42 16.38
CA GLY A 26 -2.56 -9.93 17.68
C GLY A 26 -3.85 -10.75 17.60
N ILE A 27 -4.53 -10.84 18.71
CA ILE A 27 -5.76 -11.63 18.82
C ILE A 27 -6.93 -11.03 18.02
N GLU A 28 -6.91 -9.71 17.80
CA GLU A 28 -7.95 -9.00 17.06
C GLU A 28 -7.90 -9.37 15.58
N GLU A 29 -6.69 -9.38 14.99
CA GLU A 29 -6.47 -9.81 13.61
C GLU A 29 -6.80 -11.28 13.41
N ILE A 30 -6.45 -12.14 14.38
CA ILE A 30 -6.78 -13.57 14.33
C ILE A 30 -8.30 -13.77 14.30
N LYS A 31 -9.06 -13.04 15.13
CA LYS A 31 -10.52 -13.11 15.13
C LYS A 31 -11.12 -12.63 13.81
N ALA A 32 -10.65 -11.48 13.30
CA ALA A 32 -11.14 -10.92 12.05
C ALA A 32 -10.89 -11.84 10.85
N VAL A 33 -9.70 -12.44 10.77
CA VAL A 33 -9.37 -13.42 9.72
C VAL A 33 -10.25 -14.67 9.84
N LYS A 34 -10.44 -15.17 11.07
CA LYS A 34 -11.31 -16.33 11.31
C LYS A 34 -12.74 -16.08 10.83
N GLU A 35 -13.33 -14.94 11.17
CA GLU A 35 -14.68 -14.56 10.74
C GLU A 35 -14.79 -14.53 9.21
N VAL A 36 -13.80 -13.97 8.52
CA VAL A 36 -13.78 -13.92 7.05
C VAL A 36 -13.72 -15.32 6.46
N VAL A 37 -12.84 -16.19 6.97
CA VAL A 37 -12.69 -17.56 6.47
C VAL A 37 -13.98 -18.38 6.73
N GLU A 38 -14.57 -18.27 7.91
CA GLU A 38 -15.82 -18.95 8.26
C GLU A 38 -17.01 -18.49 7.41
N SER A 39 -17.03 -17.22 7.02
CA SER A 39 -18.07 -16.66 6.15
C SER A 39 -18.00 -17.18 4.71
N GLY A 40 -16.86 -17.69 4.27
CA GLY A 40 -16.60 -18.08 2.88
C GLY A 40 -16.53 -16.91 1.90
N VAL A 41 -16.65 -15.67 2.39
CA VAL A 41 -16.62 -14.44 1.56
C VAL A 41 -15.26 -13.77 1.69
N LEU A 42 -14.34 -14.07 0.76
CA LEU A 42 -12.99 -13.54 0.81
C LEU A 42 -12.89 -12.13 0.22
N SER A 43 -13.31 -11.91 -1.01
CA SER A 43 -13.20 -10.59 -1.67
C SER A 43 -14.49 -10.13 -2.35
N LYS A 44 -15.23 -11.03 -2.99
CA LYS A 44 -16.45 -10.73 -3.77
C LYS A 44 -16.30 -9.66 -4.84
N PHE A 45 -15.15 -9.58 -5.48
CA PHE A 45 -15.00 -8.77 -6.67
C PHE A 45 -15.46 -9.57 -7.89
N LEU A 46 -16.58 -9.15 -8.49
CA LEU A 46 -17.09 -9.75 -9.72
C LEU A 46 -16.76 -8.84 -10.91
N GLY A 47 -16.38 -9.44 -12.03
CA GLY A 47 -16.09 -8.74 -13.29
C GLY A 47 -17.33 -8.34 -14.08
N GLU A 48 -18.50 -8.26 -13.44
CA GLU A 48 -19.76 -7.90 -14.06
C GLU A 48 -20.51 -6.86 -13.22
N TRP A 49 -21.49 -6.20 -13.80
CA TRP A 49 -22.29 -5.18 -13.09
C TRP A 49 -23.23 -5.86 -12.08
N HIS A 50 -22.79 -5.92 -10.82
CA HIS A 50 -23.44 -6.59 -9.72
C HIS A 50 -23.15 -5.83 -8.41
N PRO A 51 -23.98 -5.92 -7.35
CA PRO A 51 -23.64 -5.32 -6.05
C PRO A 51 -22.28 -5.72 -5.48
N ASP A 52 -21.79 -6.92 -5.80
CA ASP A 52 -20.48 -7.40 -5.38
C ASP A 52 -19.33 -6.95 -6.33
N PHE A 53 -19.60 -6.15 -7.36
CA PHE A 53 -18.58 -5.52 -8.22
C PHE A 53 -17.58 -4.68 -7.39
N TYR A 54 -18.06 -4.04 -6.36
CA TYR A 54 -17.26 -3.20 -5.46
C TYR A 54 -16.63 -3.96 -4.29
N GLY A 55 -16.61 -5.27 -4.32
CA GLY A 55 -16.03 -6.10 -3.28
C GLY A 55 -16.99 -6.48 -2.15
N GLY A 56 -16.52 -7.30 -1.24
CA GLY A 56 -17.27 -7.84 -0.10
C GLY A 56 -17.39 -6.87 1.07
N PRO A 57 -18.11 -7.30 2.13
CA PRO A 57 -18.40 -6.44 3.29
C PRO A 57 -17.14 -5.86 3.96
N LYS A 58 -16.08 -6.67 4.13
CA LYS A 58 -14.85 -6.25 4.80
C LYS A 58 -14.04 -5.26 3.97
N VAL A 59 -14.09 -5.37 2.63
CA VAL A 59 -13.48 -4.39 1.73
C VAL A 59 -14.18 -3.04 1.89
N ARG A 60 -15.49 -3.01 1.83
CA ARG A 60 -16.29 -1.78 1.98
C ARG A 60 -16.15 -1.16 3.38
N GLU A 61 -16.13 -1.98 4.42
CA GLU A 61 -15.88 -1.52 5.79
C GLU A 61 -14.51 -0.83 5.89
N PHE A 62 -13.46 -1.42 5.32
CA PHE A 62 -12.13 -0.83 5.29
C PHE A 62 -12.10 0.51 4.51
N GLU A 63 -12.72 0.56 3.34
CA GLU A 63 -12.81 1.79 2.54
C GLU A 63 -13.54 2.90 3.29
N THR A 64 -14.68 2.60 3.93
CA THR A 64 -15.42 3.55 4.77
C THR A 64 -14.59 4.05 5.96
N LEU A 65 -13.87 3.16 6.64
CA LEU A 65 -12.96 3.56 7.72
C LEU A 65 -11.83 4.48 7.23
N CYS A 66 -11.32 4.24 6.02
CA CYS A 66 -10.33 5.11 5.40
C CYS A 66 -10.94 6.48 5.05
N GLU A 67 -12.14 6.53 4.51
CA GLU A 67 -12.87 7.77 4.22
C GLU A 67 -13.02 8.64 5.47
N ASP A 68 -13.46 8.04 6.56
CA ASP A 68 -13.64 8.72 7.84
C ASP A 68 -12.32 9.18 8.45
N PHE A 69 -11.32 8.30 8.47
CA PHE A 69 -10.02 8.59 9.06
C PHE A 69 -9.27 9.70 8.34
N PHE A 70 -9.22 9.63 7.01
CA PHE A 70 -8.53 10.60 6.17
C PHE A 70 -9.39 11.82 5.81
N ARG A 71 -10.68 11.80 6.15
CA ARG A 71 -11.67 12.83 5.81
C ARG A 71 -11.73 13.10 4.30
N VAL A 72 -11.72 12.04 3.53
CA VAL A 72 -11.87 12.08 2.07
C VAL A 72 -13.25 11.60 1.66
N LYS A 73 -13.68 11.99 0.47
CA LYS A 73 -15.02 11.65 -0.02
C LYS A 73 -15.14 10.19 -0.44
N ASN A 74 -14.07 9.62 -0.98
CA ASN A 74 -14.05 8.24 -1.43
C ASN A 74 -12.67 7.64 -1.16
N ALA A 75 -12.63 6.36 -0.81
CA ALA A 75 -11.44 5.55 -0.73
C ALA A 75 -11.65 4.28 -1.56
N ILE A 76 -10.63 3.84 -2.27
CA ILE A 76 -10.67 2.63 -3.09
C ILE A 76 -9.47 1.78 -2.72
N SER A 77 -9.74 0.58 -2.26
CA SER A 77 -8.69 -0.39 -1.91
C SER A 77 -8.17 -1.09 -3.17
N VAL A 78 -6.87 -1.26 -3.22
CA VAL A 78 -6.16 -1.94 -4.30
C VAL A 78 -5.20 -2.98 -3.73
N ASN A 79 -4.79 -3.95 -4.54
CA ASN A 79 -3.90 -5.03 -4.11
C ASN A 79 -2.45 -4.58 -3.87
N SER A 80 -2.06 -3.41 -4.37
CA SER A 80 -0.73 -2.84 -4.17
C SER A 80 -0.74 -1.34 -4.45
N TRP A 81 0.26 -0.62 -3.88
CA TRP A 81 0.44 0.79 -4.20
C TRP A 81 0.78 1.03 -5.68
N THR A 82 1.49 0.10 -6.32
CA THR A 82 1.75 0.18 -7.77
C THR A 82 0.46 0.21 -8.56
N SER A 83 -0.50 -0.67 -8.23
CA SER A 83 -1.83 -0.67 -8.84
C SER A 83 -2.57 0.63 -8.57
N GLY A 84 -2.48 1.16 -7.35
CA GLY A 84 -3.05 2.46 -6.99
C GLY A 84 -2.48 3.60 -7.82
N LEU A 85 -1.17 3.64 -8.04
CA LEU A 85 -0.52 4.63 -8.90
C LEU A 85 -0.98 4.51 -10.36
N ILE A 86 -1.01 3.30 -10.91
CA ILE A 86 -1.50 3.05 -12.29
C ILE A 86 -2.94 3.56 -12.42
N CYS A 87 -3.82 3.17 -11.50
CA CYS A 87 -5.21 3.62 -11.51
C CYS A 87 -5.33 5.15 -11.37
N SER A 88 -4.50 5.77 -10.52
CA SER A 88 -4.53 7.22 -10.29
C SER A 88 -4.09 7.98 -11.53
N VAL A 89 -3.02 7.55 -12.21
CA VAL A 89 -2.52 8.17 -13.45
C VAL A 89 -3.59 8.06 -14.55
N GLY A 90 -4.20 6.89 -14.72
CA GLY A 90 -5.30 6.72 -15.68
C GLY A 90 -6.55 7.53 -15.34
N ALA A 91 -6.89 7.63 -14.04
CA ALA A 91 -8.08 8.37 -13.60
C ALA A 91 -8.01 9.88 -13.85
N ILE A 92 -6.81 10.47 -13.92
CA ILE A 92 -6.63 11.89 -14.30
C ILE A 92 -6.59 12.10 -15.81
N GLY A 93 -6.72 11.04 -16.61
CA GLY A 93 -6.85 11.12 -18.06
C GLY A 93 -5.54 11.34 -18.80
N ILE A 94 -4.43 10.77 -18.31
CA ILE A 94 -3.14 10.81 -19.01
C ILE A 94 -3.20 9.98 -20.29
N GLU A 95 -2.74 10.56 -21.39
CA GLU A 95 -2.70 9.96 -22.72
C GLU A 95 -1.26 9.93 -23.26
N PRO A 96 -0.99 9.09 -24.27
CA PRO A 96 0.31 9.06 -24.95
C PRO A 96 0.73 10.45 -25.45
N GLY A 97 1.92 10.89 -25.01
CA GLY A 97 2.45 12.22 -25.32
C GLY A 97 2.36 13.23 -24.18
N ASP A 98 1.62 12.92 -23.10
CA ASP A 98 1.59 13.74 -21.91
C ASP A 98 2.89 13.62 -21.11
N GLU A 99 3.27 14.69 -20.43
CA GLU A 99 4.47 14.75 -19.63
C GLU A 99 4.15 14.80 -18.13
N ILE A 100 4.84 13.96 -17.35
CA ILE A 100 4.71 13.91 -15.89
C ILE A 100 6.06 14.17 -15.24
N ILE A 101 6.09 15.12 -14.32
CA ILE A 101 7.29 15.44 -13.54
C ILE A 101 7.40 14.45 -12.38
N LEU A 102 8.53 13.76 -12.31
CA LEU A 102 8.82 12.75 -11.28
C LEU A 102 10.17 13.04 -10.60
N SER A 103 10.23 12.84 -9.29
CA SER A 103 11.49 12.87 -8.56
C SER A 103 12.39 11.70 -8.98
N PRO A 104 13.71 11.93 -9.26
CA PRO A 104 14.64 10.84 -9.55
C PRO A 104 14.94 9.96 -8.32
N TRP A 105 14.68 10.47 -7.12
CA TRP A 105 14.84 9.76 -5.86
C TRP A 105 13.50 9.16 -5.43
N THR A 106 13.09 8.09 -6.08
CA THR A 106 11.83 7.40 -5.79
C THR A 106 11.90 5.93 -6.18
N MET A 107 10.89 5.17 -5.79
CA MET A 107 10.74 3.78 -6.20
C MET A 107 10.43 3.69 -7.71
N CYS A 108 10.98 2.69 -8.38
CA CYS A 108 10.76 2.47 -9.81
C CYS A 108 9.28 2.35 -10.20
N ALA A 109 8.41 1.90 -9.28
CA ALA A 109 6.97 1.82 -9.50
C ALA A 109 6.34 3.17 -9.88
N CYS A 110 6.87 4.28 -9.40
CA CYS A 110 6.39 5.61 -9.77
C CYS A 110 6.62 5.90 -11.26
N ALA A 111 7.80 5.54 -11.78
CA ALA A 111 8.11 5.69 -13.19
C ALA A 111 7.34 4.69 -14.06
N SER A 112 7.28 3.41 -13.65
CA SER A 112 6.58 2.38 -14.42
C SER A 112 5.07 2.62 -14.50
N SER A 113 4.47 3.26 -13.49
CA SER A 113 3.05 3.62 -13.53
C SER A 113 2.74 4.69 -14.57
N ILE A 114 3.68 5.60 -14.81
CA ILE A 114 3.58 6.62 -15.87
C ILE A 114 3.72 5.95 -17.25
N ILE A 115 4.77 5.16 -17.43
CA ILE A 115 5.06 4.47 -18.69
C ILE A 115 3.93 3.51 -19.09
N HIS A 116 3.15 3.02 -18.12
CA HIS A 116 2.02 2.14 -18.38
C HIS A 116 0.93 2.80 -19.24
N TRP A 117 0.78 4.12 -19.13
CA TRP A 117 -0.24 4.90 -19.85
C TRP A 117 0.30 5.66 -21.06
N ASN A 118 1.61 5.67 -21.27
CA ASN A 118 2.28 6.43 -22.33
C ASN A 118 2.79 5.51 -23.45
#